data_741b68212e0af968aa3bbc6751fa5c16
#
_entry.id   741b68212e0af968aa3bbc6751fa5c16
#
_cell.length_a   1.000
_cell.length_b   1.000
_cell.length_c   1.000
_cell.angle_alpha   90.00
_cell.angle_beta   90.00
_cell.angle_gamma   90.00
#
_symmetry.space_group_name_H-M   'P 1'
#
loop_
_entity.id
_entity.type
_entity.pdbx_description
1 polymer ?
#
loop_
_entity_poly.entity_id
_entity_poly.type
_entity_poly.pdbx_seq_one_letter_code
_entity_poly.pdbx_strand_id
1 'polypeptide(L)'
;MELLYYETAVPAGFPSPALDYMEESIDLSRELISHPLSTFIVECTGDSMMGAFIPPKARLLVDRSLTPVNGNIVVAVLNGEFTVKFLRKNDHLCWLVPANSKYPEIKISEDMDMQVWGVVTYIITDTQDLRKCMR
;
A
#
# COMPACT_ATOMS: atom_id res chain seq x y z
N MET A 1 9.66 -19.22 2.12
CA MET A 1 9.04 -19.74 3.37
C MET A 1 7.59 -20.07 3.13
N GLU A 2 7.19 -21.25 3.51
CA GLU A 2 5.82 -21.70 3.35
C GLU A 2 5.06 -21.61 4.66
N LEU A 3 3.81 -21.21 4.58
CA LEU A 3 2.88 -21.11 5.70
C LEU A 3 1.67 -22.00 5.44
N LEU A 4 1.10 -22.54 6.50
CA LEU A 4 -0.16 -23.26 6.41
C LEU A 4 -1.29 -22.26 6.11
N TYR A 5 -2.11 -22.60 5.16
CA TYR A 5 -3.23 -21.80 4.73
C TYR A 5 -4.54 -22.47 5.09
N TYR A 6 -5.39 -21.78 5.81
CA TYR A 6 -6.73 -22.22 6.10
C TYR A 6 -7.68 -21.71 5.04
N GLU A 7 -8.31 -22.59 4.31
CA GLU A 7 -9.21 -22.23 3.22
C GLU A 7 -10.56 -21.70 3.68
N THR A 8 -10.78 -21.54 4.97
CA THR A 8 -12.03 -21.04 5.48
C THR A 8 -11.98 -19.51 5.63
N ALA A 9 -13.07 -18.86 5.25
CA ALA A 9 -13.23 -17.44 5.51
C ALA A 9 -13.64 -17.24 6.97
N VAL A 10 -12.93 -16.36 7.66
CA VAL A 10 -13.24 -15.96 9.02
C VAL A 10 -14.06 -14.66 8.97
N PRO A 11 -15.34 -14.68 9.39
CA PRO A 11 -16.15 -13.48 9.32
C PRO A 11 -15.69 -12.43 10.33
N ALA A 12 -15.63 -11.19 9.90
CA ALA A 12 -15.31 -10.05 10.77
C ALA A 12 -16.57 -9.42 11.39
N GLY A 13 -17.74 -9.88 10.99
CA GLY A 13 -19.02 -9.47 11.55
C GLY A 13 -19.54 -10.49 12.56
N PHE A 14 -20.72 -11.05 12.28
CA PHE A 14 -21.26 -12.10 13.14
C PHE A 14 -20.45 -13.38 13.00
N PRO A 15 -20.19 -14.08 14.11
CA PRO A 15 -19.47 -15.34 14.04
C PRO A 15 -20.27 -16.40 13.28
N SER A 16 -19.56 -17.30 12.64
CA SER A 16 -20.14 -18.47 11.99
C SER A 16 -19.56 -19.75 12.61
N PRO A 17 -20.22 -20.91 12.42
CA PRO A 17 -19.70 -22.16 12.96
C PRO A 17 -18.29 -22.46 12.46
N ALA A 18 -17.43 -22.92 13.36
CA ALA A 18 -16.12 -23.41 12.98
C ALA A 18 -16.29 -24.76 12.29
N LEU A 19 -15.68 -24.90 11.12
CA LEU A 19 -15.68 -26.14 10.35
C LEU A 19 -14.26 -26.64 10.18
N ASP A 20 -14.14 -27.95 10.00
CA ASP A 20 -12.85 -28.56 9.69
C ASP A 20 -12.58 -28.40 8.20
N TYR A 21 -11.49 -27.72 7.88
CA TYR A 21 -11.05 -27.52 6.51
C TYR A 21 -9.68 -28.12 6.30
N MET A 22 -9.40 -28.50 5.08
CA MET A 22 -8.07 -28.95 4.72
C MET A 22 -7.11 -27.76 4.76
N GLU A 23 -5.94 -28.01 5.33
CA GLU A 23 -4.85 -27.06 5.33
C GLU A 23 -3.99 -27.27 4.09
N GLU A 24 -3.61 -26.20 3.46
CA GLU A 24 -2.62 -26.19 2.39
C GLU A 24 -1.42 -25.38 2.80
N SER A 25 -0.28 -25.72 2.25
CA SER A 25 0.93 -24.93 2.42
C SER A 25 1.03 -23.90 1.31
N ILE A 26 1.28 -22.64 1.64
CA ILE A 26 1.49 -21.60 0.65
C ILE A 26 2.86 -20.93 0.86
N ASP A 27 3.44 -20.49 -0.24
CA ASP A 27 4.59 -19.62 -0.22
C ASP A 27 4.09 -18.17 -0.22
N LEU A 28 4.26 -17.47 0.90
CA LEU A 28 3.73 -16.12 1.08
C LEU A 28 4.31 -15.14 0.06
N SER A 29 5.60 -15.28 -0.26
CA SER A 29 6.21 -14.41 -1.27
C SER A 29 5.60 -14.61 -2.65
N ARG A 30 5.31 -15.85 -3.02
CA ARG A 30 4.61 -16.10 -4.30
C ARG A 30 3.20 -15.55 -4.31
N GLU A 31 2.52 -15.64 -3.16
CA GLU A 31 1.15 -15.15 -3.04
C GLU A 31 1.08 -13.63 -3.19
N LEU A 32 2.04 -12.92 -2.60
CA LEU A 32 2.01 -11.46 -2.55
C LEU A 32 2.77 -10.80 -3.70
N ILE A 33 3.73 -11.48 -4.31
CA ILE A 33 4.65 -10.88 -5.28
C ILE A 33 4.45 -11.52 -6.64
N SER A 34 3.77 -10.81 -7.55
CA SER A 34 3.53 -11.28 -8.91
C SER A 34 4.74 -11.08 -9.82
N HIS A 35 5.57 -10.06 -9.54
CA HIS A 35 6.71 -9.68 -10.37
C HIS A 35 7.96 -9.57 -9.50
N PRO A 36 8.64 -10.71 -9.20
CA PRO A 36 9.74 -10.68 -8.22
C PRO A 36 10.92 -9.78 -8.63
N LEU A 37 11.19 -9.65 -9.93
CA LEU A 37 12.33 -8.85 -10.38
C LEU A 37 12.09 -7.35 -10.32
N SER A 38 10.83 -6.92 -10.18
CA SER A 38 10.45 -5.51 -10.16
C SER A 38 9.76 -5.09 -8.87
N THR A 39 9.65 -5.99 -7.90
CA THR A 39 8.99 -5.71 -6.61
C THR A 39 10.03 -5.49 -5.53
N PHE A 40 9.86 -4.39 -4.81
CA PHE A 40 10.74 -3.96 -3.72
C PHE A 40 9.92 -3.78 -2.46
N ILE A 41 10.58 -3.96 -1.31
CA ILE A 41 9.98 -3.63 -0.03
C ILE A 41 10.58 -2.32 0.46
N VAL A 42 9.74 -1.37 0.84
CA VAL A 42 10.19 -0.08 1.38
C VAL A 42 9.51 0.19 2.71
N GLU A 43 10.20 0.87 3.60
CA GLU A 43 9.64 1.29 4.88
C GLU A 43 9.07 2.70 4.75
N CYS A 44 7.87 2.89 5.27
CA CYS A 44 7.23 4.21 5.29
C CYS A 44 7.66 4.98 6.53
N THR A 45 7.96 6.25 6.37
CA THR A 45 8.16 7.18 7.47
C THR A 45 7.11 8.29 7.38
N GLY A 46 6.86 8.97 8.50
CA GLY A 46 5.85 10.03 8.53
C GLY A 46 4.43 9.51 8.67
N ASP A 47 3.48 10.42 8.73
CA ASP A 47 2.09 10.13 9.08
C ASP A 47 1.08 10.63 8.03
N SER A 48 1.53 11.04 6.85
CA SER A 48 0.62 11.59 5.83
C SER A 48 -0.35 10.56 5.25
N MET A 49 -0.14 9.28 5.51
CA MET A 49 -0.97 8.19 4.99
C MET A 49 -1.64 7.38 6.10
N MET A 50 -1.79 7.95 7.29
CA MET A 50 -2.41 7.28 8.43
C MET A 50 -3.84 6.83 8.13
N GLY A 51 -4.62 7.62 7.41
CA GLY A 51 -6.00 7.28 7.04
C GLY A 51 -6.11 6.13 6.05
N ALA A 52 -5.01 5.75 5.40
CA ALA A 52 -4.92 4.58 4.54
C ALA A 52 -4.32 3.37 5.29
N PHE A 53 -4.22 3.46 6.61
CA PHE A 53 -3.63 2.43 7.48
C PHE A 53 -2.15 2.18 7.20
N ILE A 54 -1.44 3.25 6.84
CA ILE A 54 0.01 3.24 6.66
C ILE A 54 0.63 4.12 7.75
N PRO A 55 0.85 3.59 8.95
CA PRO A 55 1.56 4.33 10.00
C PRO A 55 3.06 4.37 9.71
N PRO A 56 3.81 5.22 10.43
CA PRO A 56 5.27 5.12 10.41
C PRO A 56 5.73 3.70 10.74
N LYS A 57 6.76 3.24 10.06
CA LYS A 57 7.35 1.88 10.12
C LYS A 57 6.58 0.82 9.33
N ALA A 58 5.42 1.13 8.76
CA ALA A 58 4.77 0.20 7.83
C ALA A 58 5.71 -0.11 6.67
N ARG A 59 5.62 -1.34 6.18
CA ARG A 59 6.38 -1.77 5.01
C ARG A 59 5.44 -1.89 3.83
N LEU A 60 5.91 -1.47 2.69
CA LEU A 60 5.13 -1.45 1.46
C LEU A 60 5.80 -2.37 0.45
N LEU A 61 5.01 -3.22 -0.18
CA LEU A 61 5.47 -3.91 -1.38
C LEU A 61 5.16 -3.01 -2.58
N VAL A 62 6.20 -2.69 -3.33
CA VAL A 62 6.12 -1.72 -4.43
C VAL A 62 6.56 -2.42 -5.71
N ASP A 63 5.65 -2.50 -6.66
CA ASP A 63 5.90 -3.10 -7.96
C ASP A 63 6.16 -1.99 -8.99
N ARG A 64 7.38 -1.97 -9.50
CA ARG A 64 7.81 -0.96 -10.47
C ARG A 64 7.41 -1.28 -11.90
N SER A 65 6.94 -2.49 -12.16
CA SER A 65 6.50 -2.89 -13.52
C SER A 65 5.09 -2.46 -13.85
N LEU A 66 4.29 -2.09 -12.84
CA LEU A 66 2.90 -1.71 -13.05
C LEU A 66 2.80 -0.28 -13.58
N THR A 67 1.87 -0.08 -14.50
CA THR A 67 1.50 1.25 -14.96
C THR A 67 0.58 1.88 -13.91
N PRO A 68 0.93 3.03 -13.33
CA PRO A 68 0.09 3.66 -12.32
C PRO A 68 -1.21 4.17 -12.93
N VAL A 69 -2.31 3.92 -12.20
CA VAL A 69 -3.65 4.38 -12.60
C VAL A 69 -4.27 5.20 -11.47
N ASN A 70 -5.31 5.95 -11.82
CA ASN A 70 -6.04 6.74 -10.83
C ASN A 70 -6.50 5.88 -9.66
N GLY A 71 -6.28 6.34 -8.43
CA GLY A 71 -6.65 5.64 -7.21
C GLY A 71 -5.56 4.74 -6.63
N ASN A 72 -4.48 4.50 -7.35
CA ASN A 72 -3.36 3.73 -6.79
C ASN A 72 -2.68 4.48 -5.65
N ILE A 73 -2.16 3.72 -4.68
CA ILE A 73 -1.15 4.24 -3.77
C ILE A 73 0.19 4.07 -4.48
N VAL A 74 0.95 5.13 -4.55
CA VAL A 74 2.22 5.13 -5.28
C VAL A 74 3.36 5.63 -4.39
N VAL A 75 4.55 5.16 -4.70
CA VAL A 75 5.78 5.82 -4.27
C VAL A 75 6.17 6.74 -5.41
N ALA A 76 6.17 8.03 -5.14
CA ALA A 76 6.50 9.05 -6.12
C ALA A 76 7.81 9.72 -5.76
N VAL A 77 8.51 10.21 -6.78
CA VAL A 77 9.64 11.12 -6.62
C VAL A 77 9.14 12.49 -7.04
N LEU A 78 9.08 13.41 -6.09
CA LEU A 78 8.63 14.79 -6.31
C LEU A 78 9.78 15.73 -6.01
N ASN A 79 10.26 16.42 -7.02
CA ASN A 79 11.39 17.37 -6.90
C ASN A 79 12.59 16.72 -6.19
N GLY A 80 12.90 15.48 -6.53
CA GLY A 80 14.02 14.72 -5.99
C GLY A 80 13.76 14.01 -4.66
N GLU A 81 12.59 14.12 -4.08
CA GLU A 81 12.25 13.50 -2.80
C GLU A 81 11.20 12.42 -2.94
N PHE A 82 11.38 11.32 -2.22
CA PHE A 82 10.40 10.24 -2.19
C PHE A 82 9.22 10.57 -1.29
N THR A 83 8.02 10.21 -1.74
CA THR A 83 6.81 10.32 -0.94
C THR A 83 5.83 9.21 -1.29
N VAL A 84 4.99 8.83 -0.34
CA VAL A 84 3.90 7.85 -0.53
C VAL A 84 2.59 8.61 -0.48
N LYS A 85 1.79 8.49 -1.54
CA LYS A 85 0.51 9.20 -1.66
C LYS A 85 -0.45 8.40 -2.53
N PHE A 86 -1.75 8.71 -2.43
CA PHE A 86 -2.67 8.33 -3.49
C PHE A 86 -2.39 9.13 -4.74
N LEU A 87 -2.47 8.47 -5.88
CA LEU A 87 -2.45 9.13 -7.18
C LEU A 87 -3.88 9.41 -7.63
N ARG A 88 -4.19 10.66 -7.85
CA ARG A 88 -5.45 11.06 -8.49
C ARG A 88 -5.11 11.76 -9.80
N LYS A 89 -5.59 11.19 -10.88
CA LYS A 89 -5.29 11.76 -12.20
C LYS A 89 -6.45 11.57 -13.17
N ASN A 90 -6.51 12.45 -14.12
CA ASN A 90 -7.34 12.33 -15.32
C ASN A 90 -6.45 12.61 -16.53
N ASP A 91 -7.04 12.84 -17.70
CA ASP A 91 -6.28 13.04 -18.95
C ASP A 91 -5.42 14.33 -18.94
N HIS A 92 -5.72 15.26 -18.05
CA HIS A 92 -5.09 16.59 -18.06
C HIS A 92 -4.42 16.96 -16.75
N LEU A 93 -4.91 16.43 -15.64
CA LEU A 93 -4.50 16.86 -14.30
C LEU A 93 -4.04 15.68 -13.47
N CYS A 94 -3.12 15.97 -12.55
CA CYS A 94 -2.56 14.98 -11.65
C CYS A 94 -2.37 15.58 -10.25
N TRP A 95 -2.76 14.81 -9.24
CA TRP A 95 -2.57 15.18 -7.83
C TRP A 95 -1.94 14.02 -7.08
N LEU A 96 -1.14 14.36 -6.09
CA LEU A 96 -0.72 13.44 -5.04
C LEU A 96 -1.55 13.77 -3.80
N VAL A 97 -2.32 12.77 -3.33
CA VAL A 97 -3.33 12.99 -2.29
C VAL A 97 -2.95 12.24 -1.03
N PRO A 98 -2.74 12.95 0.09
CA PRO A 98 -2.50 12.29 1.37
C PRO A 98 -3.77 11.69 1.95
N ALA A 99 -3.62 10.77 2.89
CA ALA A 99 -4.71 10.22 3.69
C ALA A 99 -4.62 10.72 5.14
N ASN A 100 -4.49 12.03 5.28
CA ASN A 100 -4.43 12.71 6.57
C ASN A 100 -4.78 14.18 6.34
N SER A 101 -5.82 14.65 7.00
CA SER A 101 -6.34 16.01 6.80
C SER A 101 -5.36 17.12 7.21
N LYS A 102 -4.31 16.79 7.96
CA LYS A 102 -3.26 17.74 8.31
C LYS A 102 -2.38 18.13 7.13
N TYR A 103 -2.40 17.34 6.06
CA TYR A 103 -1.55 17.53 4.89
C TYR A 103 -2.39 17.95 3.70
N PRO A 104 -1.92 18.91 2.89
CA PRO A 104 -2.65 19.33 1.70
C PRO A 104 -2.48 18.35 0.55
N GLU A 105 -3.44 18.34 -0.36
CA GLU A 105 -3.28 17.71 -1.66
C GLU A 105 -2.24 18.49 -2.47
N ILE A 106 -1.44 17.78 -3.23
CA ILE A 106 -0.41 18.38 -4.08
C ILE A 106 -0.86 18.26 -5.53
N LYS A 107 -1.24 19.39 -6.12
CA LYS A 107 -1.53 19.45 -7.55
C LYS A 107 -0.20 19.55 -8.30
N ILE A 108 0.04 18.64 -9.20
CA ILE A 108 1.28 18.61 -9.97
C ILE A 108 1.19 19.63 -11.09
N SER A 109 2.15 20.55 -11.13
CA SER A 109 2.27 21.58 -12.16
C SER A 109 3.44 21.26 -13.08
N GLU A 110 3.50 21.95 -14.23
CA GLU A 110 4.54 21.70 -15.25
C GLU A 110 5.96 22.00 -14.77
N ASP A 111 6.11 22.89 -13.78
CA ASP A 111 7.41 23.22 -13.20
C ASP A 111 7.86 22.27 -12.10
N MET A 112 7.02 21.31 -11.73
CA MET A 112 7.37 20.26 -10.80
C MET A 112 7.92 19.03 -11.53
N ASP A 113 9.01 18.47 -11.01
CA ASP A 113 9.53 17.20 -11.47
C ASP A 113 8.90 16.08 -10.64
N MET A 114 7.96 15.35 -11.22
CA MET A 114 7.27 14.26 -10.55
C MET A 114 7.29 13.00 -11.42
N GLN A 115 7.75 11.92 -10.83
CA GLN A 115 7.72 10.60 -11.44
C GLN A 115 7.16 9.60 -10.44
N VAL A 116 6.36 8.64 -10.92
CA VAL A 116 5.95 7.51 -10.10
C VAL A 116 7.09 6.49 -10.13
N TRP A 117 7.66 6.22 -8.97
CA TRP A 117 8.71 5.23 -8.83
C TRP A 117 8.16 3.82 -8.88
N GLY A 118 7.01 3.60 -8.29
CA GLY A 118 6.33 2.31 -8.31
C GLY A 118 4.95 2.36 -7.68
N VAL A 119 4.18 1.31 -7.91
CA VAL A 119 2.81 1.16 -7.39
C VAL A 119 2.84 0.27 -6.15
N VAL A 120 2.24 0.74 -5.07
CA VAL A 120 2.11 -0.04 -3.84
C VAL A 120 1.04 -1.09 -4.04
N THR A 121 1.42 -2.36 -3.89
CA THR A 121 0.51 -3.50 -4.07
C THR A 121 -0.01 -4.06 -2.75
N TYR A 122 0.81 -4.01 -1.70
CA TYR A 122 0.44 -4.47 -0.37
C TYR A 122 1.05 -3.58 0.70
N ILE A 123 0.32 -3.47 1.79
CA ILE A 123 0.74 -2.74 2.99
C ILE A 123 0.95 -3.78 4.09
N ILE A 124 2.14 -3.82 4.67
CA ILE A 124 2.46 -4.71 5.78
C ILE A 124 2.63 -3.85 7.02
N THR A 125 1.63 -3.88 7.87
CA THR A 125 1.59 -3.07 9.09
C THR A 125 1.53 -3.99 10.29
N ASP A 126 2.47 -3.80 11.23
CA ASP A 126 2.40 -4.45 12.53
C ASP A 126 1.14 -3.96 13.25
N THR A 127 0.35 -4.90 13.79
CA THR A 127 -0.91 -4.54 14.45
C THR A 127 -0.74 -3.61 15.63
N GLN A 128 0.43 -3.60 16.27
CA GLN A 128 0.73 -2.64 17.33
C GLN A 128 0.87 -1.22 16.79
N ASP A 129 1.45 -1.07 15.59
CA ASP A 129 1.57 0.24 14.94
C ASP A 129 0.25 0.70 14.34
N LEU A 130 -0.65 -0.23 14.04
CA LEU A 130 -1.96 0.08 13.49
C LEU A 130 -2.79 0.98 14.41
N ARG A 131 -2.60 0.89 15.71
CA ARG A 131 -3.31 1.75 16.69
C ARG A 131 -3.11 3.23 16.42
N LYS A 132 -1.98 3.62 15.85
CA LYS A 132 -1.67 5.01 15.52
C LYS A 132 -2.61 5.57 14.44
N CYS A 133 -3.23 4.69 13.64
CA CYS A 133 -4.18 5.07 12.61
C CYS A 133 -5.62 5.19 13.13
N MET A 134 -5.86 4.71 14.35
CA MET A 134 -7.20 4.68 14.98
C MET A 134 -7.34 5.85 15.93
N ARG A 135 -8.53 6.37 15.99
CA ARG A 135 -8.88 7.49 16.89
C ARG A 135 -10.17 7.24 17.60
#